data_703c3c348426141c4943952d07c233d2
#
_entry.id   703c3c348426141c4943952d07c233d2
#
_cell.length_a   1.000
_cell.length_b   1.000
_cell.length_c   1.000
_cell.angle_alpha   90.00
_cell.angle_beta   90.00
_cell.angle_gamma   90.00
#
_symmetry.space_group_name_H-M   'P 1'
#
loop_
_entity.id
_entity.type
_entity.pdbx_description
1 polymer ?
#
loop_
_entity_poly.entity_id
_entity_poly.type
_entity_poly.pdbx_seq_one_letter_code
_entity_poly.pdbx_strand_id
1 'polypeptide(L)'
;ETGKPLACLNGVCVEKEIRGMEVAAHVSPIATLDFVREAMVEQQRQMGKEKGVILDGRDIGTVVFPDAELKIFVTASAEIRAQRRYDELKAKGMDCDLNEILQNVQERDRIDTTRAISPLRQAEDAIVLDNSHMTIEEQKAWLLNQFKRVTDGN
;
A
#
# COMPACT_ATOMS: atom_id res chain seq x y z
N GLU A 1 16.62 4.67 20.93
CA GLU A 1 15.32 5.10 20.39
C GLU A 1 15.55 5.66 19.00
N THR A 2 15.05 4.99 17.96
CA THR A 2 15.34 5.34 16.55
C THR A 2 14.47 6.48 16.02
N GLY A 3 13.50 6.99 16.83
CA GLY A 3 12.49 7.97 16.40
C GLY A 3 11.53 7.48 15.31
N LYS A 4 11.60 6.20 14.92
CA LYS A 4 10.71 5.58 13.94
C LYS A 4 9.58 4.83 14.65
N PRO A 5 8.33 4.89 14.14
CA PRO A 5 7.24 4.07 14.66
C PRO A 5 7.57 2.59 14.46
N LEU A 6 7.24 1.77 15.46
CA LEU A 6 7.42 0.31 15.41
C LEU A 6 6.07 -0.37 15.51
N ALA A 7 5.84 -1.38 14.66
CA ALA A 7 4.65 -2.22 14.75
C ALA A 7 4.80 -3.20 15.92
N CYS A 8 3.78 -3.24 16.79
CA CYS A 8 3.73 -4.17 17.92
C CYS A 8 2.41 -4.96 17.90
N LEU A 9 2.51 -6.25 18.21
CA LEU A 9 1.37 -7.13 18.44
C LEU A 9 1.36 -7.55 19.90
N ASN A 10 0.32 -7.18 20.64
CA ASN A 10 0.20 -7.46 22.09
C ASN A 10 1.44 -7.04 22.90
N GLY A 11 2.01 -5.87 22.57
CA GLY A 11 3.20 -5.33 23.24
C GLY A 11 4.54 -5.90 22.75
N VAL A 12 4.54 -6.90 21.87
CA VAL A 12 5.76 -7.46 21.26
C VAL A 12 6.03 -6.79 19.93
N CYS A 13 7.25 -6.27 19.72
CA CYS A 13 7.64 -5.69 18.44
C CYS A 13 7.72 -6.76 17.37
N VAL A 14 6.99 -6.58 16.28
CA VAL A 14 6.91 -7.50 15.13
C VAL A 14 7.37 -6.84 13.82
N GLU A 15 8.11 -5.75 13.91
CA GLU A 15 8.52 -4.93 12.75
C GLU A 15 9.35 -5.71 11.74
N LYS A 16 10.18 -6.66 12.20
CA LYS A 16 10.99 -7.50 11.33
C LYS A 16 10.14 -8.58 10.64
N GLU A 17 9.29 -9.22 11.41
CA GLU A 17 8.44 -10.34 10.99
C GLU A 17 7.45 -9.90 9.90
N ILE A 18 6.77 -8.76 10.09
CA ILE A 18 5.79 -8.24 9.12
C ILE A 18 6.41 -7.80 7.80
N ARG A 19 7.73 -7.66 7.73
CA ARG A 19 8.46 -7.31 6.51
C ARG A 19 9.01 -8.52 5.76
N GLY A 20 8.88 -9.72 6.35
CA GLY A 20 9.34 -10.97 5.77
C GLY A 20 8.47 -11.48 4.62
N MET A 21 9.03 -12.38 3.81
CA MET A 21 8.31 -13.00 2.69
C MET A 21 7.17 -13.91 3.16
N GLU A 22 7.32 -14.54 4.31
CA GLU A 22 6.30 -15.40 4.91
C GLU A 22 5.00 -14.61 5.15
N VAL A 23 5.08 -13.48 5.84
CA VAL A 23 3.90 -12.63 6.07
C VAL A 23 3.40 -12.04 4.74
N ALA A 24 4.29 -11.62 3.86
CA ALA A 24 3.92 -11.09 2.55
C ALA A 24 3.07 -12.07 1.72
N ALA A 25 3.35 -13.37 1.82
CA ALA A 25 2.58 -14.41 1.11
C ALA A 25 1.16 -14.61 1.66
N HIS A 26 0.91 -14.25 2.93
CA HIS A 26 -0.39 -14.47 3.58
C HIS A 26 -1.32 -13.25 3.59
N VAL A 27 -0.79 -12.04 3.37
CA VAL A 27 -1.57 -10.79 3.46
C VAL A 27 -2.76 -10.78 2.50
N SER A 28 -2.54 -11.04 1.21
CA SER A 28 -3.62 -10.99 0.21
C SER A 28 -4.63 -12.13 0.37
N PRO A 29 -4.23 -13.40 0.61
CA PRO A 29 -5.18 -14.45 0.96
C PRO A 29 -6.08 -14.12 2.16
N ILE A 30 -5.50 -13.64 3.27
CA ILE A 30 -6.28 -13.24 4.46
C ILE A 30 -7.22 -12.07 4.14
N ALA A 31 -6.80 -11.14 3.31
CA ALA A 31 -7.62 -9.99 2.90
C ALA A 31 -8.82 -10.37 2.00
N THR A 32 -8.96 -11.63 1.58
CA THR A 32 -10.16 -12.14 0.88
C THR A 32 -11.27 -12.57 1.84
N LEU A 33 -10.97 -12.73 3.14
CA LEU A 33 -11.95 -13.13 4.14
C LEU A 33 -12.86 -11.95 4.49
N ASP A 34 -14.15 -12.09 4.26
CA ASP A 34 -15.15 -11.01 4.37
C ASP A 34 -15.12 -10.33 5.74
N PHE A 35 -15.17 -11.13 6.82
CA PHE A 35 -15.19 -10.60 8.19
C PHE A 35 -13.90 -9.86 8.56
N VAL A 36 -12.74 -10.30 8.04
CA VAL A 36 -11.47 -9.58 8.23
C VAL A 36 -11.51 -8.25 7.48
N ARG A 37 -12.04 -8.27 6.27
CA ARG A 37 -12.16 -7.09 5.44
C ARG A 37 -13.06 -6.04 6.06
N GLU A 38 -14.25 -6.43 6.50
CA GLU A 38 -15.21 -5.56 7.16
C GLU A 38 -14.61 -4.91 8.42
N ALA A 39 -13.97 -5.71 9.28
CA ALA A 39 -13.33 -5.20 10.49
C ALA A 39 -12.21 -4.20 10.19
N MET A 40 -11.39 -4.46 9.16
CA MET A 40 -10.32 -3.56 8.77
C MET A 40 -10.83 -2.25 8.16
N VAL A 41 -11.85 -2.31 7.30
CA VAL A 41 -12.49 -1.13 6.72
C VAL A 41 -13.09 -0.24 7.81
N GLU A 42 -13.79 -0.83 8.77
CA GLU A 42 -14.36 -0.05 9.89
C GLU A 42 -13.27 0.62 10.72
N GLN A 43 -12.19 -0.09 11.04
CA GLN A 43 -11.05 0.49 11.76
C GLN A 43 -10.42 1.67 11.00
N GLN A 44 -10.21 1.51 9.69
CA GLN A 44 -9.64 2.56 8.84
C GLN A 44 -10.57 3.78 8.76
N ARG A 45 -11.88 3.58 8.66
CA ARG A 45 -12.88 4.66 8.69
C ARG A 45 -12.85 5.43 10.00
N GLN A 46 -12.69 4.72 11.12
CA GLN A 46 -12.56 5.38 12.42
C GLN A 46 -11.31 6.27 12.49
N MET A 47 -10.17 5.80 11.97
CA MET A 47 -8.93 6.60 11.92
C MET A 47 -9.08 7.89 11.11
N GLY A 48 -9.93 7.89 10.07
CA GLY A 48 -10.14 9.06 9.21
C GLY A 48 -11.22 10.03 9.65
N LYS A 49 -11.96 9.76 10.75
CA LYS A 49 -13.07 10.62 11.19
C LYS A 49 -12.68 12.07 11.45
N GLU A 50 -11.51 12.28 12.04
CA GLU A 50 -10.99 13.62 12.37
C GLU A 50 -10.33 14.31 11.16
N LYS A 51 -10.29 13.66 9.99
CA LYS A 51 -9.56 14.13 8.81
C LYS A 51 -8.05 14.31 9.04
N GLY A 52 -7.34 14.96 8.12
CA GLY A 52 -5.90 15.20 8.23
C GLY A 52 -5.06 13.93 8.21
N VAL A 53 -5.56 12.86 7.59
CA VAL A 53 -4.87 11.56 7.46
C VAL A 53 -4.49 11.27 6.02
N ILE A 54 -3.42 10.51 5.84
CA ILE A 54 -3.02 9.92 4.58
C ILE A 54 -2.99 8.42 4.79
N LEU A 55 -3.72 7.68 3.95
CA LEU A 55 -3.74 6.22 3.99
C LEU A 55 -3.37 5.65 2.63
N ASP A 56 -2.64 4.55 2.65
CA ASP A 56 -2.37 3.74 1.47
C ASP A 56 -2.99 2.36 1.61
N GLY A 57 -3.40 1.79 0.48
CA GLY A 57 -4.02 0.47 0.44
C GLY A 57 -4.56 0.13 -0.94
N ARG A 58 -5.40 -0.90 -1.02
CA ARG A 58 -5.92 -1.43 -2.29
C ARG A 58 -7.28 -0.84 -2.68
N ASP A 59 -8.05 -0.42 -1.70
CA ASP A 59 -9.44 0.01 -1.84
C ASP A 59 -9.75 1.28 -1.04
N ILE A 60 -8.70 2.03 -0.67
CA ILE A 60 -8.87 3.23 0.17
C ILE A 60 -9.78 4.25 -0.52
N GLY A 61 -9.51 4.59 -1.77
CA GLY A 61 -10.28 5.59 -2.50
C GLY A 61 -11.61 5.10 -3.10
N THR A 62 -11.88 3.78 -3.04
CA THR A 62 -13.12 3.20 -3.60
C THR A 62 -14.09 2.72 -2.54
N VAL A 63 -13.60 2.27 -1.37
CA VAL A 63 -14.41 1.64 -0.32
C VAL A 63 -14.25 2.33 1.02
N VAL A 64 -13.01 2.58 1.45
CA VAL A 64 -12.76 3.13 2.79
C VAL A 64 -13.13 4.60 2.85
N PHE A 65 -12.57 5.41 1.95
CA PHE A 65 -12.80 6.86 1.83
C PHE A 65 -13.19 7.24 0.40
N PRO A 66 -14.40 6.88 -0.04
CA PRO A 66 -14.88 7.22 -1.38
C PRO A 66 -15.01 8.74 -1.60
N ASP A 67 -15.12 9.51 -0.53
CA ASP A 67 -15.25 10.97 -0.54
C ASP A 67 -13.94 11.69 -0.16
N ALA A 68 -12.79 11.01 -0.26
CA ALA A 68 -11.49 11.63 0.00
C ALA A 68 -11.24 12.81 -0.94
N GLU A 69 -10.71 13.92 -0.42
CA GLU A 69 -10.44 15.14 -1.16
C GLU A 69 -9.34 14.96 -2.23
N LEU A 70 -8.41 14.02 -1.99
CA LEU A 70 -7.36 13.67 -2.94
C LEU A 70 -7.21 12.15 -3.02
N LYS A 71 -7.39 11.60 -4.20
CA LYS A 71 -7.17 10.19 -4.51
C LYS A 71 -6.08 10.05 -5.54
N ILE A 72 -5.10 9.23 -5.23
CA ILE A 72 -3.98 8.93 -6.13
C ILE A 72 -3.91 7.42 -6.33
N PHE A 73 -4.03 6.99 -7.57
CA PHE A 73 -3.83 5.60 -7.97
C PHE A 73 -2.39 5.42 -8.42
N VAL A 74 -1.57 4.81 -7.55
CA VAL A 74 -0.16 4.57 -7.83
C VAL A 74 0.01 3.27 -8.58
N THR A 75 0.76 3.30 -9.67
CA THR A 75 1.07 2.12 -10.49
C THR A 75 2.56 2.04 -10.85
N ALA A 76 3.03 0.83 -11.06
CA ALA A 76 4.31 0.49 -11.68
C ALA A 76 4.24 -0.95 -12.18
N SER A 77 5.09 -1.33 -13.15
CA SER A 77 5.11 -2.71 -13.63
C SER A 77 5.51 -3.71 -12.53
N ALA A 78 5.05 -4.96 -12.66
CA ALA A 78 5.35 -6.01 -11.69
C ALA A 78 6.87 -6.23 -11.56
N GLU A 79 7.60 -6.15 -12.68
CA GLU A 79 9.04 -6.33 -12.76
C GLU A 79 9.77 -5.23 -11.97
N ILE A 80 9.37 -3.97 -12.15
CA ILE A 80 9.98 -2.84 -11.43
C ILE A 80 9.69 -2.94 -9.94
N ARG A 81 8.47 -3.31 -9.55
CA ARG A 81 8.13 -3.50 -8.13
C ARG A 81 8.89 -4.68 -7.51
N ALA A 82 9.06 -5.77 -8.25
CA ALA A 82 9.85 -6.92 -7.81
C ALA A 82 11.33 -6.55 -7.66
N GLN A 83 11.90 -5.81 -8.62
CA GLN A 83 13.29 -5.35 -8.54
C GLN A 83 13.51 -4.45 -7.32
N ARG A 84 12.64 -3.46 -7.08
CA ARG A 84 12.71 -2.57 -5.90
C ARG A 84 12.67 -3.38 -4.59
N ARG A 85 11.81 -4.39 -4.54
CA ARG A 85 11.69 -5.26 -3.37
C ARG A 85 12.93 -6.13 -3.17
N TYR A 86 13.48 -6.67 -4.25
CA TYR A 86 14.72 -7.43 -4.22
C TYR A 86 15.88 -6.58 -3.68
N ASP A 87 16.06 -5.37 -4.21
CA ASP A 87 17.11 -4.45 -3.78
C ASP A 87 16.97 -4.06 -2.30
N GLU A 88 15.75 -3.82 -1.84
CA GLU A 88 15.45 -3.54 -0.43
C GLU A 88 15.83 -4.71 0.49
N LEU A 89 15.47 -5.95 0.11
CA LEU A 89 15.78 -7.14 0.90
C LEU A 89 17.27 -7.42 0.93
N LYS A 90 17.96 -7.30 -0.19
CA LYS A 90 19.42 -7.43 -0.28
C LYS A 90 20.16 -6.38 0.55
N ALA A 91 19.70 -5.13 0.53
CA ALA A 91 20.26 -4.07 1.36
C ALA A 91 20.12 -4.34 2.87
N LYS A 92 19.10 -5.12 3.28
CA LYS A 92 18.91 -5.59 4.65
C LYS A 92 19.66 -6.87 4.99
N GLY A 93 20.47 -7.41 4.06
CA GLY A 93 21.21 -8.66 4.23
C GLY A 93 20.33 -9.91 4.24
N MET A 94 19.10 -9.81 3.71
CA MET A 94 18.20 -10.96 3.61
C MET A 94 18.49 -11.75 2.34
N ASP A 95 18.48 -13.08 2.47
CA ASP A 95 18.55 -13.95 1.29
C ASP A 95 17.20 -13.94 0.57
N CYS A 96 17.21 -13.74 -0.75
CA CYS A 96 16.02 -13.67 -1.57
C CYS A 96 16.33 -13.92 -3.05
N ASP A 97 15.34 -14.44 -3.77
CA ASP A 97 15.38 -14.69 -5.22
C ASP A 97 14.41 -13.73 -5.93
N LEU A 98 14.90 -13.12 -7.02
CA LEU A 98 14.09 -12.14 -7.79
C LEU A 98 12.87 -12.77 -8.45
N ASN A 99 12.99 -14.02 -8.95
CA ASN A 99 11.86 -14.68 -9.60
C ASN A 99 10.76 -15.04 -8.60
N GLU A 100 11.14 -15.50 -7.39
CA GLU A 100 10.18 -15.76 -6.32
C GLU A 100 9.45 -14.47 -5.90
N ILE A 101 10.18 -13.36 -5.81
CA ILE A 101 9.59 -12.06 -5.51
C ILE A 101 8.64 -11.63 -6.63
N LEU A 102 9.03 -11.78 -7.89
CA LEU A 102 8.18 -11.44 -9.05
C LEU A 102 6.90 -12.27 -9.06
N GLN A 103 7.00 -13.59 -8.85
CA GLN A 103 5.83 -14.46 -8.76
C GLN A 103 4.90 -14.05 -7.61
N ASN A 104 5.47 -13.71 -6.44
CA ASN A 104 4.68 -13.22 -5.31
C ASN A 104 3.96 -11.89 -5.64
N VAL A 105 4.65 -10.95 -6.30
CA VAL A 105 4.05 -9.68 -6.74
C VAL A 105 2.88 -9.93 -7.69
N GLN A 106 3.08 -10.76 -8.71
CA GLN A 106 2.04 -11.08 -9.71
C GLN A 106 0.84 -11.80 -9.09
N GLU A 107 1.07 -12.76 -8.19
CA GLU A 107 -0.01 -13.48 -7.51
C GLU A 107 -0.81 -12.54 -6.58
N ARG A 108 -0.15 -11.65 -5.86
CA ARG A 108 -0.82 -10.64 -5.05
C ARG A 108 -1.68 -9.71 -5.90
N ASP A 109 -1.15 -9.23 -7.03
CA ASP A 109 -1.93 -8.40 -7.96
C ASP A 109 -3.16 -9.15 -8.46
N ARG A 110 -3.02 -10.42 -8.83
CA ARG A 110 -4.12 -11.27 -9.25
C ARG A 110 -5.19 -11.37 -8.15
N ILE A 111 -4.80 -11.71 -6.93
CA ILE A 111 -5.73 -11.82 -5.80
C ILE A 111 -6.40 -10.48 -5.53
N ASP A 112 -5.62 -9.41 -5.41
CA ASP A 112 -6.12 -8.08 -5.04
C ASP A 112 -7.09 -7.51 -6.09
N THR A 113 -6.87 -7.80 -7.38
CA THR A 113 -7.74 -7.31 -8.47
C THR A 113 -8.97 -8.18 -8.72
N THR A 114 -8.91 -9.49 -8.39
CA THR A 114 -9.98 -10.45 -8.71
C THR A 114 -10.84 -10.85 -7.51
N ARG A 115 -10.47 -10.49 -6.28
CA ARG A 115 -11.27 -10.81 -5.10
C ARG A 115 -12.68 -10.22 -5.20
N ALA A 116 -13.68 -10.95 -4.66
CA ALA A 116 -15.08 -10.57 -4.77
C ALA A 116 -15.42 -9.28 -3.99
N ILE A 117 -14.82 -9.09 -2.82
CA ILE A 117 -15.08 -7.94 -1.95
C ILE A 117 -13.91 -6.94 -2.01
N SER A 118 -14.23 -5.69 -2.26
CA SER A 118 -13.29 -4.56 -2.28
C SER A 118 -12.03 -4.82 -3.14
N PRO A 119 -12.19 -5.22 -4.42
CA PRO A 119 -11.03 -5.45 -5.29
C PRO A 119 -10.22 -4.16 -5.47
N LEU A 120 -8.94 -4.31 -5.79
CA LEU A 120 -8.10 -3.20 -6.21
C LEU A 120 -8.64 -2.63 -7.53
N ARG A 121 -9.16 -1.41 -7.46
CA ARG A 121 -9.66 -0.66 -8.62
C ARG A 121 -9.29 0.80 -8.49
N GLN A 122 -9.04 1.43 -9.62
CA GLN A 122 -8.90 2.88 -9.68
C GLN A 122 -10.28 3.52 -9.42
N ALA A 123 -10.36 4.49 -8.50
CA ALA A 123 -11.54 5.34 -8.37
C ALA A 123 -11.65 6.26 -9.59
N GLU A 124 -12.87 6.62 -10.01
CA GLU A 124 -13.11 7.42 -11.22
C GLU A 124 -12.45 8.81 -11.15
N ASP A 125 -12.38 9.37 -9.96
CA ASP A 125 -11.77 10.67 -9.65
C ASP A 125 -10.31 10.58 -9.20
N ALA A 126 -9.69 9.40 -9.26
CA ALA A 126 -8.30 9.23 -8.87
C ALA A 126 -7.32 9.69 -9.96
N ILE A 127 -6.34 10.47 -9.54
CA ILE A 127 -5.21 10.86 -10.39
C ILE A 127 -4.22 9.69 -10.45
N VAL A 128 -3.84 9.28 -11.66
CA VAL A 128 -2.87 8.19 -11.84
C VAL A 128 -1.45 8.71 -11.68
N LEU A 129 -0.66 8.01 -10.87
CA LEU A 129 0.78 8.17 -10.74
C LEU A 129 1.48 6.90 -11.19
N ASP A 130 1.99 6.85 -12.41
CA ASP A 130 2.94 5.83 -12.80
C ASP A 130 4.34 6.24 -12.32
N ASN A 131 4.84 5.54 -11.30
CA ASN A 131 6.15 5.82 -10.74
C ASN A 131 7.24 4.87 -11.23
N SER A 132 7.01 4.14 -12.32
CA SER A 132 7.94 3.13 -12.86
C SER A 132 9.36 3.67 -13.05
N HIS A 133 9.49 4.90 -13.53
CA HIS A 133 10.77 5.55 -13.87
C HIS A 133 11.09 6.78 -13.01
N MET A 134 10.35 6.98 -11.91
CA MET A 134 10.55 8.11 -11.02
C MET A 134 11.51 7.76 -9.88
N THR A 135 12.37 8.71 -9.53
CA THR A 135 13.10 8.70 -8.27
C THR A 135 12.15 8.96 -7.10
N ILE A 136 12.61 8.67 -5.88
CA ILE A 136 11.83 8.94 -4.66
C ILE A 136 11.58 10.45 -4.51
N GLU A 137 12.56 11.28 -4.86
CA GLU A 137 12.48 12.74 -4.79
C GLU A 137 11.47 13.31 -5.80
N GLU A 138 11.47 12.83 -7.03
CA GLU A 138 10.50 13.21 -8.04
C GLU A 138 9.08 12.81 -7.64
N GLN A 139 8.90 11.59 -7.12
CA GLN A 139 7.63 11.14 -6.61
C GLN A 139 7.12 12.00 -5.44
N LYS A 140 7.98 12.33 -4.48
CA LYS A 140 7.63 13.20 -3.35
C LYS A 140 7.23 14.59 -3.82
N ALA A 141 7.99 15.18 -4.75
CA ALA A 141 7.70 16.50 -5.31
C ALA A 141 6.34 16.51 -6.04
N TRP A 142 6.07 15.46 -6.83
CA TRP A 142 4.79 15.30 -7.53
C TRP A 142 3.62 15.19 -6.55
N LEU A 143 3.73 14.31 -5.53
CA LEU A 143 2.71 14.13 -4.50
C LEU A 143 2.42 15.43 -3.74
N LEU A 144 3.48 16.15 -3.33
CA LEU A 144 3.34 17.43 -2.64
C LEU A 144 2.66 18.49 -3.52
N ASN A 145 2.93 18.49 -4.82
CA ASN A 145 2.26 19.40 -5.75
C ASN A 145 0.76 19.10 -5.87
N GLN A 146 0.37 17.80 -5.95
CA GLN A 146 -1.06 17.44 -5.95
C GLN A 146 -1.74 17.84 -4.63
N PHE A 147 -1.09 17.61 -3.49
CA PHE A 147 -1.61 17.99 -2.18
C PHE A 147 -1.86 19.52 -2.11
N LYS A 148 -0.87 20.34 -2.51
CA LYS A 148 -1.01 21.80 -2.52
C LYS A 148 -2.16 22.28 -3.40
N ARG A 149 -2.36 21.66 -4.57
CA ARG A 149 -3.48 22.02 -5.46
C ARG A 149 -4.85 21.88 -4.79
N VAL A 150 -5.00 20.87 -3.92
CA VAL A 150 -6.26 20.63 -3.20
C VAL A 150 -6.38 21.53 -1.98
N THR A 151 -5.29 21.81 -1.27
CA THR A 151 -5.30 22.63 -0.04
C THR A 151 -5.29 24.14 -0.32
N ASP A 152 -4.56 24.58 -1.33
CA ASP A 152 -4.42 26.02 -1.67
C ASP A 152 -5.54 26.52 -2.60
N GLY A 153 -6.33 25.61 -3.16
CA GLY A 153 -7.44 25.93 -4.05
C GLY A 153 -8.81 26.10 -3.35
N ASN A 154 -8.84 26.02 -2.02
CA ASN A 154 -10.06 26.25 -1.20
C ASN A 154 -10.01 27.62 -0.53
#